data_874f6eecee05574ce6fba5a57fcf4ddd
#
_entry.id   874f6eecee05574ce6fba5a57fcf4ddd
#
_cell.length_a   1.000
_cell.length_b   1.000
_cell.length_c   1.000
_cell.angle_alpha   90.00
_cell.angle_beta   90.00
_cell.angle_gamma   90.00
#
_symmetry.space_group_name_H-M   'P 1'
#
loop_
_entity.id
_entity.type
_entity.pdbx_description
1 polymer ?
#
loop_
_entity_poly.entity_id
_entity_poly.type
_entity_poly.pdbx_seq_one_letter_code
_entity_poly.pdbx_strand_id
1 'polypeptide(L)'
;MAESEELKSLSMKVKEKSEKVGLKLNIQKTKIMASGPIISWQIDGEIVETVANFILGGLKIIADNDCSHEIKRCLLLGMKVMTNLDSILKSIDVTLPTKVYLFKAVVFPVVTYGCESWTIKKAEHRRIDAFELW
;
A
#
# COMPACT_ATOMS: atom_id res chain seq x y z
N MET A 1 4.72 -4.68 17.29
CA MET A 1 3.24 -4.50 17.41
C MET A 1 2.99 -3.91 18.79
N ALA A 2 2.24 -2.83 18.88
CA ALA A 2 1.90 -2.22 20.16
C ALA A 2 0.89 -3.12 20.89
N GLU A 3 1.02 -3.24 22.21
CA GLU A 3 0.00 -3.87 23.05
C GLU A 3 -1.29 -3.03 23.02
N SER A 4 -2.43 -3.66 23.30
CA SER A 4 -3.74 -2.99 23.18
C SER A 4 -3.85 -1.72 24.02
N GLU A 5 -3.25 -1.70 25.20
CA GLU A 5 -3.25 -0.56 26.12
C GLU A 5 -2.36 0.60 25.62
N GLU A 6 -1.18 0.29 25.04
CA GLU A 6 -0.31 1.31 24.44
C GLU A 6 -0.98 1.97 23.24
N LEU A 7 -1.62 1.18 22.37
CA LEU A 7 -2.33 1.68 21.21
C LEU A 7 -3.50 2.59 21.61
N LYS A 8 -4.21 2.23 22.69
CA LYS A 8 -5.30 3.03 23.24
C LYS A 8 -4.80 4.37 23.77
N SER A 9 -3.72 4.35 24.56
CA SER A 9 -3.08 5.57 25.06
C SER A 9 -2.60 6.47 23.93
N LEU A 10 -1.99 5.88 22.89
CA LEU A 10 -1.50 6.60 21.72
C LEU A 10 -2.66 7.24 20.93
N SER A 11 -3.74 6.51 20.72
CA SER A 11 -4.93 7.00 20.01
C SER A 11 -5.56 8.19 20.73
N MET A 12 -5.64 8.16 22.06
CA MET A 12 -6.13 9.28 22.87
C MET A 12 -5.22 10.49 22.79
N LYS A 13 -3.88 10.31 22.82
CA LYS A 13 -2.91 11.39 22.64
C LYS A 13 -2.99 12.03 21.27
N VAL A 14 -3.17 11.21 20.22
CA VAL A 14 -3.35 11.72 18.84
C VAL A 14 -4.62 12.56 18.75
N LYS A 15 -5.73 12.08 19.32
CA LYS A 15 -7.00 12.81 19.37
C LYS A 15 -6.81 14.16 20.06
N GLU A 16 -6.28 14.18 21.28
CA GLU A 16 -6.06 15.41 22.06
C GLU A 16 -5.20 16.43 21.32
N LYS A 17 -4.08 15.97 20.72
CA LYS A 17 -3.18 16.87 19.97
C LYS A 17 -3.82 17.37 18.68
N SER A 18 -4.57 16.53 17.96
CA SER A 18 -5.26 16.95 16.73
C SER A 18 -6.35 18.00 17.02
N GLU A 19 -7.10 17.84 18.10
CA GLU A 19 -8.11 18.81 18.53
C GLU A 19 -7.50 20.19 18.86
N LYS A 20 -6.30 20.23 19.45
CA LYS A 20 -5.58 21.48 19.73
C LYS A 20 -5.22 22.29 18.48
N VAL A 21 -5.09 21.63 17.32
CA VAL A 21 -4.83 22.28 16.02
C VAL A 21 -6.09 22.38 15.14
N GLY A 22 -7.27 22.15 15.73
CA GLY A 22 -8.55 22.28 15.03
C GLY A 22 -8.93 21.08 14.16
N LEU A 23 -8.22 19.96 14.25
CA LEU A 23 -8.53 18.74 13.52
C LEU A 23 -9.34 17.77 14.39
N LYS A 24 -10.41 17.21 13.84
CA LYS A 24 -11.23 16.19 14.53
C LYS A 24 -10.94 14.80 13.95
N LEU A 25 -10.74 13.83 14.84
CA LEU A 25 -10.61 12.42 14.45
C LEU A 25 -11.94 11.91 13.88
N ASN A 26 -11.92 11.36 12.68
CA ASN A 26 -13.10 10.75 12.07
C ASN A 26 -13.15 9.26 12.43
N ILE A 27 -13.97 8.89 13.40
CA ILE A 27 -14.10 7.51 13.89
C ILE A 27 -14.57 6.55 12.80
N GLN A 28 -15.47 6.96 11.92
CA GLN A 28 -15.98 6.10 10.84
C GLN A 28 -14.89 5.75 9.83
N LYS A 29 -13.93 6.65 9.61
CA LYS A 29 -12.75 6.42 8.73
C LYS A 29 -11.57 5.78 9.46
N THR A 30 -11.58 5.80 10.79
CA THR A 30 -10.55 5.15 11.61
C THR A 30 -10.85 3.66 11.67
N LYS A 31 -9.85 2.83 11.38
CA LYS A 31 -9.96 1.37 11.39
C LYS A 31 -8.84 0.78 12.23
N ILE A 32 -9.11 -0.34 12.86
CA ILE A 32 -8.13 -1.12 13.60
C ILE A 32 -7.87 -2.42 12.89
N MET A 33 -6.60 -2.77 12.76
CA MET A 33 -6.15 -4.07 12.30
C MET A 33 -5.40 -4.79 13.42
N ALA A 34 -5.71 -6.06 13.62
CA ALA A 34 -5.03 -6.90 14.58
C ALA A 34 -4.72 -8.26 13.99
N SER A 35 -3.61 -8.84 14.43
CA SER A 35 -3.20 -10.20 14.09
C SER A 35 -3.87 -11.28 14.97
N GLY A 36 -4.78 -10.89 15.85
CA GLY A 36 -5.52 -11.78 16.75
C GLY A 36 -6.96 -11.34 16.98
N PRO A 37 -7.78 -12.15 17.66
CA PRO A 37 -9.16 -11.81 17.92
C PRO A 37 -9.25 -10.59 18.85
N ILE A 38 -9.81 -9.48 18.35
CA ILE A 38 -10.20 -8.33 19.15
C ILE A 38 -11.72 -8.34 19.27
N ILE A 39 -12.22 -8.34 20.51
CA ILE A 39 -13.65 -8.43 20.80
C ILE A 39 -14.35 -7.10 20.49
N SER A 40 -13.76 -5.98 20.87
CA SER A 40 -14.22 -4.64 20.51
C SER A 40 -13.14 -3.62 20.82
N TRP A 41 -13.11 -2.53 20.04
CA TRP A 41 -12.22 -1.41 20.28
C TRP A 41 -13.04 -0.12 20.32
N GLN A 42 -12.81 0.70 21.34
CA GLN A 42 -13.52 1.96 21.50
C GLN A 42 -12.54 3.11 21.68
N ILE A 43 -12.82 4.21 21.03
CA ILE A 43 -12.16 5.49 21.24
C ILE A 43 -13.25 6.45 21.71
N ASP A 44 -13.13 6.94 22.94
CA ASP A 44 -14.06 7.91 23.54
C ASP A 44 -15.53 7.46 23.57
N GLY A 45 -15.74 6.16 23.82
CA GLY A 45 -17.07 5.55 23.84
C GLY A 45 -17.65 5.19 22.46
N GLU A 46 -17.02 5.57 21.38
CA GLU A 46 -17.41 5.17 20.02
C GLU A 46 -16.66 3.91 19.58
N ILE A 47 -17.39 2.97 18.97
CA ILE A 47 -16.84 1.70 18.48
C ILE A 47 -16.07 1.95 17.20
N VAL A 48 -14.79 1.53 17.17
CA VAL A 48 -13.96 1.54 15.97
C VAL A 48 -14.04 0.19 15.30
N GLU A 49 -14.28 0.19 13.99
CA GLU A 49 -14.39 -1.04 13.20
C GLU A 49 -13.04 -1.76 13.11
N THR A 50 -13.07 -3.07 13.38
CA THR A 50 -11.92 -3.95 13.19
C THR A 50 -11.97 -4.54 11.79
N VAL A 51 -10.88 -4.42 11.05
CA VAL A 51 -10.78 -4.88 9.66
C VAL A 51 -9.57 -5.79 9.47
N ALA A 52 -9.69 -6.77 8.58
CA ALA A 52 -8.59 -7.67 8.21
C ALA A 52 -7.64 -7.03 7.18
N ASN A 53 -8.12 -6.05 6.44
CA ASN A 53 -7.31 -5.29 5.47
C ASN A 53 -7.81 -3.84 5.39
N PHE A 54 -6.91 -2.95 5.01
CA PHE A 54 -7.19 -1.53 4.88
C PHE A 54 -6.44 -0.94 3.69
N ILE A 55 -7.05 0.03 3.00
CA ILE A 55 -6.39 0.75 1.91
C ILE A 55 -5.90 2.09 2.46
N LEU A 56 -4.59 2.26 2.54
CA LEU A 56 -3.94 3.48 2.97
C LEU A 56 -3.10 4.05 1.82
N GLY A 57 -3.42 5.26 1.37
CA GLY A 57 -2.69 5.90 0.27
C GLY A 57 -2.68 5.10 -1.03
N GLY A 58 -3.70 4.27 -1.29
CA GLY A 58 -3.77 3.40 -2.46
C GLY A 58 -3.07 2.03 -2.28
N LEU A 59 -2.43 1.79 -1.14
CA LEU A 59 -1.80 0.51 -0.79
C LEU A 59 -2.74 -0.35 0.04
N LYS A 60 -2.84 -1.63 -0.30
CA LYS A 60 -3.60 -2.60 0.50
C LYS A 60 -2.71 -3.18 1.59
N ILE A 61 -2.99 -2.82 2.83
CA ILE A 61 -2.33 -3.34 4.02
C ILE A 61 -3.19 -4.49 4.58
N ILE A 62 -2.56 -5.61 4.93
CA ILE A 62 -3.21 -6.80 5.48
C ILE A 62 -2.62 -7.10 6.86
N ALA A 63 -3.46 -7.56 7.78
CA ALA A 63 -3.08 -7.76 9.19
C ALA A 63 -1.98 -8.82 9.40
N ASP A 64 -1.82 -9.77 8.49
CA ASP A 64 -0.80 -10.83 8.53
C ASP A 64 0.55 -10.44 7.90
N ASN A 65 0.71 -9.18 7.45
CA ASN A 65 1.88 -8.67 6.74
C ASN A 65 2.20 -9.40 5.42
N ASP A 66 1.23 -10.09 4.81
CA ASP A 66 1.44 -10.72 3.51
C ASP A 66 1.27 -9.72 2.36
N CYS A 67 2.38 -9.23 1.84
CA CYS A 67 2.42 -8.28 0.73
C CYS A 67 2.21 -8.94 -0.65
N SER A 68 2.08 -10.27 -0.74
CA SER A 68 1.97 -11.00 -2.03
C SER A 68 0.81 -10.50 -2.89
N HIS A 69 -0.32 -10.15 -2.29
CA HIS A 69 -1.47 -9.61 -3.00
C HIS A 69 -1.20 -8.21 -3.58
N GLU A 70 -0.53 -7.36 -2.79
CA GLU A 70 -0.19 -6.01 -3.22
C GLU A 70 0.86 -6.02 -4.33
N ILE A 71 1.88 -6.86 -4.19
CA ILE A 71 2.90 -7.06 -5.24
C ILE A 71 2.26 -7.50 -6.55
N LYS A 72 1.37 -8.50 -6.52
CA LYS A 72 0.63 -8.94 -7.72
C LYS A 72 -0.20 -7.83 -8.32
N ARG A 73 -0.89 -7.03 -7.49
CA ARG A 73 -1.70 -5.90 -7.94
C ARG A 73 -0.84 -4.85 -8.65
N CYS A 74 0.30 -4.47 -8.06
CA CYS A 74 1.21 -3.49 -8.64
C CYS A 74 1.83 -3.99 -9.97
N LEU A 75 2.21 -5.26 -10.04
CA LEU A 75 2.70 -5.87 -11.29
C LEU A 75 1.62 -5.86 -12.38
N LEU A 76 0.37 -6.20 -12.06
CA LEU A 76 -0.74 -6.13 -13.01
C LEU A 76 -1.02 -4.71 -13.49
N LEU A 77 -0.93 -3.71 -12.60
CA LEU A 77 -1.04 -2.30 -12.97
C LEU A 77 0.11 -1.88 -13.89
N GLY A 78 1.34 -2.28 -13.59
CA GLY A 78 2.50 -2.04 -14.45
C GLY A 78 2.32 -2.65 -15.85
N MET A 79 1.87 -3.91 -15.94
CA MET A 79 1.54 -4.56 -17.21
C MET A 79 0.46 -3.81 -17.99
N LYS A 80 -0.57 -3.32 -17.32
CA LYS A 80 -1.62 -2.51 -17.95
C LYS A 80 -1.07 -1.20 -18.52
N VAL A 81 -0.19 -0.53 -17.76
CA VAL A 81 0.48 0.68 -18.23
C VAL A 81 1.37 0.38 -19.44
N MET A 82 2.14 -0.71 -19.42
CA MET A 82 2.94 -1.14 -20.55
C MET A 82 2.09 -1.42 -21.79
N THR A 83 0.94 -2.10 -21.62
CA THR A 83 0.01 -2.35 -22.74
C THR A 83 -0.52 -1.05 -23.34
N ASN A 84 -0.79 -0.03 -22.52
CA ASN A 84 -1.20 1.29 -23.01
C ASN A 84 -0.08 2.02 -23.77
N LEU A 85 1.18 1.74 -23.44
CA LEU A 85 2.37 2.28 -24.12
C LEU A 85 2.85 1.41 -25.29
N ASP A 86 2.18 0.30 -25.59
CA ASP A 86 2.64 -0.72 -26.55
C ASP A 86 2.94 -0.13 -27.93
N SER A 87 2.09 0.78 -28.43
CA SER A 87 2.30 1.46 -29.71
C SER A 87 3.60 2.28 -29.76
N ILE A 88 3.96 2.93 -28.63
CA ILE A 88 5.18 3.72 -28.51
C ILE A 88 6.40 2.80 -28.34
N LEU A 89 6.27 1.79 -27.50
CA LEU A 89 7.36 0.85 -27.20
C LEU A 89 7.73 -0.02 -28.42
N LYS A 90 6.76 -0.35 -29.29
CA LYS A 90 6.98 -1.08 -30.54
C LYS A 90 7.39 -0.20 -31.72
N SER A 91 7.23 1.12 -31.61
CA SER A 91 7.61 2.04 -32.70
C SER A 91 9.11 1.94 -32.99
N ILE A 92 9.44 1.87 -34.27
CA ILE A 92 10.84 1.86 -34.78
C ILE A 92 11.46 3.26 -34.68
N ASP A 93 10.62 4.30 -34.78
CA ASP A 93 11.07 5.69 -34.78
C ASP A 93 11.53 6.16 -33.38
N VAL A 94 11.14 5.44 -32.32
CA VAL A 94 11.54 5.74 -30.94
C VAL A 94 12.80 4.97 -30.58
N THR A 95 13.86 5.71 -30.21
CA THR A 95 15.15 5.11 -29.87
C THR A 95 15.08 4.28 -28.56
N LEU A 96 15.93 3.27 -28.44
CA LEU A 96 15.98 2.42 -27.25
C LEU A 96 16.20 3.22 -25.94
N PRO A 97 17.10 4.21 -25.88
CA PRO A 97 17.25 5.03 -24.68
C PRO A 97 15.95 5.74 -24.27
N THR A 98 15.18 6.23 -25.23
CA THR A 98 13.89 6.87 -24.97
C THR A 98 12.85 5.87 -24.42
N LYS A 99 12.82 4.64 -24.95
CA LYS A 99 11.96 3.56 -24.44
C LYS A 99 12.30 3.21 -22.99
N VAL A 100 13.59 3.06 -22.68
CA VAL A 100 14.07 2.81 -21.31
C VAL A 100 13.72 3.98 -20.37
N TYR A 101 13.86 5.21 -20.84
CA TYR A 101 13.45 6.37 -20.06
C TYR A 101 11.95 6.37 -19.76
N LEU A 102 11.11 6.10 -20.74
CA LEU A 102 9.67 5.98 -20.56
C LEU A 102 9.30 4.88 -19.57
N PHE A 103 9.93 3.71 -19.67
CA PHE A 103 9.73 2.63 -18.72
C PHE A 103 10.05 3.07 -17.29
N LYS A 104 11.21 3.68 -17.07
CA LYS A 104 11.66 4.15 -15.76
C LYS A 104 10.81 5.29 -15.21
N ALA A 105 10.31 6.16 -16.07
CA ALA A 105 9.54 7.34 -15.64
C ALA A 105 8.06 7.04 -15.41
N VAL A 106 7.48 6.05 -16.08
CA VAL A 106 6.04 5.80 -16.08
C VAL A 106 5.68 4.44 -15.49
N VAL A 107 6.33 3.38 -15.93
CA VAL A 107 5.98 2.00 -15.52
C VAL A 107 6.57 1.67 -14.16
N PHE A 108 7.86 1.91 -13.99
CA PHE A 108 8.59 1.58 -12.76
C PHE A 108 7.98 2.20 -11.49
N PRO A 109 7.61 3.51 -11.47
CA PRO A 109 6.97 4.10 -10.29
C PRO A 109 5.63 3.46 -9.92
N VAL A 110 4.85 2.99 -10.90
CA VAL A 110 3.58 2.30 -10.65
C VAL A 110 3.80 0.95 -9.98
N VAL A 111 4.82 0.22 -10.40
CA VAL A 111 5.16 -1.11 -9.85
C VAL A 111 5.78 -0.99 -8.47
N THR A 112 6.64 0.02 -8.26
CA THR A 112 7.39 0.20 -7.01
C THR A 112 6.69 1.08 -5.98
N TYR A 113 5.49 1.60 -6.29
CA TYR A 113 4.75 2.43 -5.35
C TYR A 113 4.49 1.70 -4.03
N GLY A 114 5.03 2.25 -2.95
CA GLY A 114 4.89 1.69 -1.60
C GLY A 114 5.72 0.43 -1.32
N CYS A 115 6.68 0.10 -2.19
CA CYS A 115 7.52 -1.11 -2.02
C CYS A 115 8.41 -1.07 -0.77
N GLU A 116 8.66 0.11 -0.21
CA GLU A 116 9.41 0.31 1.04
C GLU A 116 8.77 -0.40 2.24
N SER A 117 7.47 -0.65 2.17
CA SER A 117 6.73 -1.37 3.22
C SER A 117 6.63 -2.88 2.98
N TRP A 118 7.14 -3.38 1.84
CA TRP A 118 6.96 -4.78 1.47
C TRP A 118 7.96 -5.71 2.13
N THR A 119 7.45 -6.76 2.76
CA THR A 119 8.25 -7.94 3.13
C THR A 119 8.28 -8.89 1.94
N ILE A 120 9.33 -8.80 1.10
CA ILE A 120 9.41 -9.54 -0.15
C ILE A 120 9.88 -10.97 0.11
N LYS A 121 9.04 -11.95 -0.20
CA LYS A 121 9.40 -13.38 -0.18
C LYS A 121 10.17 -13.75 -1.45
N LYS A 122 10.93 -14.84 -1.39
CA LYS A 122 11.76 -15.31 -2.53
C LYS A 122 10.97 -15.57 -3.82
N ALA A 123 9.70 -15.94 -3.70
CA ALA A 123 8.80 -16.16 -4.82
C ALA A 123 8.39 -14.85 -5.51
N GLU A 124 8.23 -13.77 -4.74
CA GLU A 124 7.89 -12.45 -5.24
C GLU A 124 9.09 -11.78 -5.93
N HIS A 125 10.30 -11.97 -5.42
CA HIS A 125 11.52 -11.54 -6.12
C HIS A 125 11.56 -12.06 -7.55
N ARG A 126 11.33 -13.37 -7.73
CA ARG A 126 11.32 -13.98 -9.08
C ARG A 126 10.26 -13.38 -10.01
N ARG A 127 9.12 -12.95 -9.46
CA ARG A 127 8.06 -12.30 -10.25
C ARG A 127 8.42 -10.89 -10.66
N ILE A 128 9.08 -10.14 -9.76
CA ILE A 128 9.58 -8.79 -10.06
C ILE A 128 10.68 -8.89 -11.11
N ASP A 129 11.63 -9.80 -10.92
CA ASP A 129 12.71 -10.04 -11.88
C ASP A 129 12.16 -10.44 -13.26
N ALA A 130 11.16 -11.33 -13.30
CA ALA A 130 10.49 -11.71 -14.55
C ALA A 130 9.79 -10.53 -15.23
N PHE A 131 9.24 -9.60 -14.47
CA PHE A 131 8.63 -8.37 -14.99
C PHE A 131 9.69 -7.42 -15.57
N GLU A 132 10.86 -7.32 -14.95
CA GLU A 132 11.96 -6.49 -15.46
C GLU A 132 12.58 -7.03 -16.77
N LEU A 133 12.50 -8.35 -16.98
CA LEU A 133 13.02 -9.02 -18.18
C LEU A 133 12.02 -8.98 -19.37
N TRP A 134 10.79 -8.55 -19.15
CA TRP A 134 9.73 -8.50 -20.15
C TRP A 134 9.70 -7.15 -20.89
#